data_98c947cb3cd1e8aa12aed743532928f2
#
_entry.id   98c947cb3cd1e8aa12aed743532928f2
#
_cell.length_a   1.000
_cell.length_b   1.000
_cell.length_c   1.000
_cell.angle_alpha   90.00
_cell.angle_beta   90.00
_cell.angle_gamma   90.00
#
_symmetry.space_group_name_H-M   'P 1'
#
loop_
_entity.id
_entity.type
_entity.pdbx_description
1 polymer ?
#
loop_
_entity_poly.entity_id
_entity_poly.type
_entity_poly.pdbx_seq_one_letter_code
_entity_poly.pdbx_strand_id
1 'polypeptide(L)'
;GIRITKPQQLAPKCKSKGILSFSACVSATFALLLSFSAWSQDLVIEITQGVDNPVPIAVVPFKWSGAAALSEDVSQIIDANLERSGQFKSLKRSLMLSFPYQQEDVYFRDWSYLATEYLIIGQIFATKNEGYQVEYQLFDVERQELLAGGKFIGGKNDLRALAHSVSDAVYEALTGLRGAYRTRIAYVAADKKVNPSYYKLMVADADGFNAKVVLKSNQPIMSPSWSRDASKLAYVSFESNRPAIYVQDLTTGKRERIQTFKGINGAP
;
A
#
# COMPACT_ATOMS: atom_id res chain seq x y z
N GLY A 1 9.73 22.67 -12.03
CA GLY A 1 10.85 23.58 -11.82
C GLY A 1 11.08 23.76 -10.34
N ILE A 2 12.19 23.18 -9.80
CA ILE A 2 12.58 23.28 -8.40
C ILE A 2 13.19 24.68 -8.19
N ARG A 3 12.60 25.48 -7.33
CA ARG A 3 13.18 26.76 -6.86
C ARG A 3 13.83 26.53 -5.50
N ILE A 4 15.16 26.61 -5.47
CA ILE A 4 15.93 26.59 -4.22
C ILE A 4 16.14 28.05 -3.79
N THR A 5 15.57 28.47 -2.66
CA THR A 5 15.83 29.75 -2.01
C THR A 5 16.89 29.55 -0.93
N LYS A 6 18.01 30.24 -1.06
CA LYS A 6 19.07 30.34 -0.04
C LYS A 6 18.66 31.32 1.07
N PRO A 7 18.94 31.05 2.34
CA PRO A 7 18.79 32.05 3.40
C PRO A 7 19.97 33.02 3.42
N GLN A 8 19.65 34.32 3.52
CA GLN A 8 20.62 35.41 3.71
C GLN A 8 21.23 35.36 5.11
N GLN A 9 22.54 35.43 5.17
CA GLN A 9 23.29 35.65 6.41
C GLN A 9 23.35 37.18 6.68
N LEU A 10 22.91 37.57 7.87
CA LEU A 10 23.15 38.90 8.45
C LEU A 10 24.31 38.82 9.44
N ALA A 11 25.40 39.47 9.14
CA ALA A 11 26.55 39.64 10.04
C ALA A 11 26.36 40.82 11.00
N PRO A 12 26.70 40.73 12.28
CA PRO A 12 26.73 41.85 13.19
C PRO A 12 28.11 42.57 13.15
N LYS A 13 28.09 43.86 13.02
CA LYS A 13 29.27 44.79 13.13
C LYS A 13 29.75 44.85 14.59
N CYS A 14 31.01 44.51 14.79
CA CYS A 14 31.70 44.72 16.06
C CYS A 14 32.33 46.09 16.11
N LYS A 15 32.06 46.91 17.15
CA LYS A 15 32.81 48.11 17.53
C LYS A 15 33.71 47.81 18.72
N SER A 16 34.99 48.12 18.56
CA SER A 16 36.04 48.00 19.54
C SER A 16 35.92 48.97 20.72
N LYS A 17 36.26 48.55 21.91
CA LYS A 17 37.18 49.24 22.88
C LYS A 17 37.27 48.47 24.21
N GLY A 18 38.46 48.30 24.75
CA GLY A 18 38.71 48.08 26.18
C GLY A 18 39.52 46.84 26.53
N ILE A 19 40.80 47.07 26.77
CA ILE A 19 41.82 46.17 27.34
C ILE A 19 41.41 45.84 28.77
N LEU A 20 41.23 44.53 29.12
CA LEU A 20 41.34 44.05 30.51
C LEU A 20 41.52 42.54 30.57
N SER A 21 42.68 42.16 31.19
CA SER A 21 42.93 40.90 31.88
C SER A 21 42.97 39.58 31.09
N PHE A 22 44.19 39.09 30.85
CA PHE A 22 44.57 37.87 30.12
C PHE A 22 44.18 36.55 30.84
N SER A 23 43.66 36.58 32.08
CA SER A 23 43.39 35.37 32.85
C SER A 23 41.94 34.88 32.79
N ALA A 24 41.01 35.67 32.31
CA ALA A 24 39.57 35.28 32.21
C ALA A 24 39.19 34.67 30.85
N CYS A 25 40.03 34.79 29.82
CA CYS A 25 39.73 34.33 28.47
C CYS A 25 39.90 32.80 28.28
N VAL A 26 40.73 32.12 29.08
CA VAL A 26 41.04 30.69 28.89
C VAL A 26 39.89 29.81 29.40
N SER A 27 39.17 30.23 30.44
CA SER A 27 38.05 29.45 30.99
C SER A 27 36.74 29.61 30.18
N ALA A 28 36.58 30.73 29.46
CA ALA A 28 35.39 30.99 28.65
C ALA A 28 35.41 30.26 27.29
N THR A 29 36.61 30.02 26.74
CA THR A 29 36.78 29.29 25.46
C THR A 29 36.56 27.78 25.61
N PHE A 30 36.80 27.20 26.78
CA PHE A 30 36.57 25.77 26.99
C PHE A 30 35.08 25.43 27.23
N ALA A 31 34.29 26.37 27.73
CA ALA A 31 32.84 26.19 27.91
C ALA A 31 32.05 26.36 26.62
N LEU A 32 32.59 27.02 25.59
CA LEU A 32 31.88 27.22 24.31
C LEU A 32 32.01 26.06 23.33
N LEU A 33 32.89 25.09 23.62
CA LEU A 33 33.15 23.91 22.74
C LEU A 33 32.22 22.73 23.03
N LEU A 34 31.36 22.79 24.05
CA LEU A 34 30.50 21.68 24.46
C LEU A 34 29.02 21.85 24.04
N SER A 35 28.67 22.87 23.26
CA SER A 35 27.24 23.15 22.93
C SER A 35 26.87 22.96 21.45
N PHE A 36 27.62 22.19 20.67
CA PHE A 36 27.11 21.73 19.39
C PHE A 36 26.39 20.40 19.58
N SER A 37 25.21 20.46 20.17
CA SER A 37 24.22 19.40 19.95
C SER A 37 23.83 19.45 18.48
N ALA A 38 24.41 18.55 17.68
CA ALA A 38 23.95 18.31 16.33
C ALA A 38 22.51 17.80 16.42
N TRP A 39 21.56 18.67 16.18
CA TRP A 39 20.21 18.26 15.90
C TRP A 39 20.25 17.53 14.56
N SER A 40 20.26 16.20 14.62
CA SER A 40 19.95 15.36 13.48
C SER A 40 18.50 15.72 13.09
N GLN A 41 18.35 16.52 12.06
CA GLN A 41 17.06 16.67 11.42
C GLN A 41 16.82 15.37 10.65
N ASP A 42 15.90 14.55 11.14
CA ASP A 42 15.38 13.45 10.36
C ASP A 42 14.78 14.04 9.09
N LEU A 43 15.42 13.73 7.95
CA LEU A 43 14.90 14.12 6.64
C LEU A 43 13.62 13.31 6.40
N VAL A 44 12.47 13.87 6.74
CA VAL A 44 11.17 13.33 6.36
C VAL A 44 10.94 13.72 4.91
N ILE A 45 11.15 12.77 4.00
CA ILE A 45 10.74 12.91 2.59
C ILE A 45 9.27 12.50 2.54
N GLU A 46 8.38 13.45 2.62
CA GLU A 46 6.96 13.25 2.36
C GLU A 46 6.76 13.25 0.84
N ILE A 47 6.56 12.06 0.26
CA ILE A 47 6.21 11.93 -1.16
C ILE A 47 4.69 12.12 -1.24
N THR A 48 4.23 13.36 -1.26
CA THR A 48 2.84 13.72 -1.54
C THR A 48 2.63 13.80 -3.06
N GLN A 49 2.70 12.67 -3.75
CA GLN A 49 2.10 12.54 -5.07
C GLN A 49 0.77 11.80 -4.93
N GLY A 50 -0.15 12.40 -4.19
CA GLY A 50 -1.57 12.09 -4.28
C GLY A 50 -2.19 12.92 -5.41
N VAL A 51 -3.29 12.45 -5.96
CA VAL A 51 -4.15 13.27 -6.82
C VAL A 51 -4.61 14.45 -5.98
N ASP A 52 -4.38 15.69 -6.44
CA ASP A 52 -4.69 16.91 -5.69
C ASP A 52 -6.18 17.00 -5.29
N ASN A 53 -7.05 16.20 -5.92
CA ASN A 53 -8.48 16.16 -5.64
C ASN A 53 -9.03 14.75 -5.90
N PRO A 54 -8.97 13.83 -4.91
CA PRO A 54 -9.48 12.47 -5.08
C PRO A 54 -11.01 12.48 -5.24
N VAL A 55 -11.50 11.67 -6.18
CA VAL A 55 -12.92 11.58 -6.54
C VAL A 55 -13.75 10.97 -5.40
N PRO A 56 -14.83 11.64 -4.94
CA PRO A 56 -15.68 11.13 -3.88
C PRO A 56 -16.47 9.89 -4.33
N ILE A 57 -16.31 8.77 -3.61
CA ILE A 57 -16.99 7.50 -3.90
C ILE A 57 -17.62 6.93 -2.64
N ALA A 58 -18.75 6.24 -2.79
CA ALA A 58 -19.39 5.51 -1.70
C ALA A 58 -19.47 4.02 -2.04
N VAL A 59 -19.01 3.18 -1.12
CA VAL A 59 -19.14 1.73 -1.19
C VAL A 59 -20.13 1.31 -0.11
N VAL A 60 -21.36 1.01 -0.53
CA VAL A 60 -22.43 0.60 0.40
C VAL A 60 -22.17 -0.81 0.91
N PRO A 61 -22.48 -1.12 2.19
CA PRO A 61 -22.43 -2.49 2.68
C PRO A 61 -23.23 -3.44 1.80
N PHE A 62 -22.55 -4.47 1.26
CA PHE A 62 -23.20 -5.45 0.38
C PHE A 62 -24.17 -6.32 1.18
N LYS A 63 -25.36 -6.51 0.63
CA LYS A 63 -26.38 -7.36 1.25
C LYS A 63 -25.95 -8.82 1.18
N TRP A 64 -25.85 -9.47 2.33
CA TRP A 64 -25.63 -10.90 2.43
C TRP A 64 -26.98 -11.65 2.51
N SER A 65 -27.15 -12.66 1.67
CA SER A 65 -28.39 -13.47 1.59
C SER A 65 -28.22 -14.87 2.17
N GLY A 66 -27.19 -15.14 2.97
CA GLY A 66 -26.96 -16.43 3.61
C GLY A 66 -27.25 -16.42 5.11
N ALA A 67 -27.30 -17.62 5.72
CA ALA A 67 -27.62 -17.79 7.14
C ALA A 67 -26.43 -17.56 8.08
N ALA A 68 -25.22 -17.95 7.66
CA ALA A 68 -24.00 -17.80 8.47
C ALA A 68 -23.35 -16.43 8.23
N ALA A 69 -22.69 -15.87 9.23
CA ALA A 69 -21.91 -14.64 9.06
C ALA A 69 -20.78 -14.83 8.03
N LEU A 70 -20.53 -13.81 7.23
CA LEU A 70 -19.38 -13.80 6.32
C LEU A 70 -18.06 -13.75 7.11
N SER A 71 -17.02 -14.38 6.59
CA SER A 71 -15.67 -14.32 7.17
C SER A 71 -15.03 -12.94 7.04
N GLU A 72 -15.44 -12.15 6.03
CA GLU A 72 -14.89 -10.84 5.70
C GLU A 72 -15.99 -9.92 5.17
N ASP A 73 -15.82 -8.61 5.37
CA ASP A 73 -16.69 -7.58 4.81
C ASP A 73 -16.17 -7.18 3.42
N VAL A 74 -16.83 -7.68 2.38
CA VAL A 74 -16.50 -7.43 0.97
C VAL A 74 -16.49 -5.94 0.64
N SER A 75 -17.49 -5.19 1.11
CA SER A 75 -17.59 -3.76 0.85
C SER A 75 -16.46 -2.98 1.51
N GLN A 76 -16.01 -3.37 2.70
CA GLN A 76 -14.89 -2.73 3.37
C GLN A 76 -13.56 -3.01 2.64
N ILE A 77 -13.38 -4.20 2.07
CA ILE A 77 -12.20 -4.52 1.26
C ILE A 77 -12.19 -3.69 -0.02
N ILE A 78 -13.33 -3.56 -0.71
CA ILE A 78 -13.46 -2.74 -1.92
C ILE A 78 -13.15 -1.28 -1.59
N ASP A 79 -13.72 -0.76 -0.53
CA ASP A 79 -13.53 0.60 -0.03
C ASP A 79 -12.05 0.90 0.21
N ALA A 80 -11.38 0.06 1.01
CA ALA A 80 -9.96 0.19 1.31
C ALA A 80 -9.06 0.07 0.07
N ASN A 81 -9.42 -0.77 -0.92
CA ASN A 81 -8.70 -0.89 -2.17
C ASN A 81 -8.75 0.41 -2.97
N LEU A 82 -9.95 0.94 -3.18
CA LEU A 82 -10.15 2.17 -3.96
C LEU A 82 -9.48 3.38 -3.29
N GLU A 83 -9.61 3.51 -1.97
CA GLU A 83 -8.95 4.59 -1.22
C GLU A 83 -7.41 4.49 -1.30
N ARG A 84 -6.85 3.27 -1.21
CA ARG A 84 -5.40 3.03 -1.32
C ARG A 84 -4.82 3.44 -2.67
N SER A 85 -5.62 3.47 -3.75
CA SER A 85 -5.16 3.96 -5.05
C SER A 85 -4.79 5.44 -5.03
N GLY A 86 -5.25 6.20 -4.04
CA GLY A 86 -5.10 7.65 -3.94
C GLY A 86 -5.97 8.44 -4.93
N GLN A 87 -6.72 7.78 -5.81
CA GLN A 87 -7.59 8.42 -6.78
C GLN A 87 -9.00 8.67 -6.25
N PHE A 88 -9.42 7.91 -5.25
CA PHE A 88 -10.75 7.99 -4.66
C PHE A 88 -10.70 8.34 -3.19
N LYS A 89 -11.73 9.07 -2.75
CA LYS A 89 -11.98 9.39 -1.35
C LYS A 89 -13.30 8.75 -0.93
N SER A 90 -13.23 7.76 -0.07
CA SER A 90 -14.39 7.01 0.38
C SER A 90 -15.27 7.78 1.35
N LEU A 91 -16.58 7.72 1.15
CA LEU A 91 -17.56 8.18 2.11
C LEU A 91 -17.63 7.21 3.29
N LYS A 92 -17.41 7.73 4.50
CA LYS A 92 -17.51 6.91 5.71
C LYS A 92 -18.90 6.30 5.86
N ARG A 93 -18.97 5.01 6.16
CA ARG A 93 -20.24 4.27 6.35
C ARG A 93 -21.18 4.93 7.36
N SER A 94 -20.65 5.54 8.43
CA SER A 94 -21.43 6.26 9.44
C SER A 94 -22.14 7.52 8.94
N LEU A 95 -21.77 8.02 7.76
CA LEU A 95 -22.40 9.18 7.13
C LEU A 95 -23.45 8.78 6.09
N MET A 96 -23.54 7.51 5.72
CA MET A 96 -24.52 7.02 4.75
C MET A 96 -25.93 7.08 5.32
N LEU A 97 -26.86 7.61 4.54
CA LEU A 97 -28.27 7.77 4.94
C LEU A 97 -29.11 6.51 4.71
N SER A 98 -28.67 5.65 3.79
CA SER A 98 -29.34 4.40 3.43
C SER A 98 -28.34 3.35 2.96
N PHE A 99 -28.78 2.09 2.86
CA PHE A 99 -27.95 0.98 2.41
C PHE A 99 -28.67 0.21 1.27
N PRO A 100 -28.82 0.84 0.09
CA PRO A 100 -29.42 0.18 -1.07
C PRO A 100 -28.54 -0.99 -1.54
N TYR A 101 -29.16 -2.03 -2.05
CA TYR A 101 -28.49 -3.21 -2.61
C TYR A 101 -28.93 -3.55 -4.03
N GLN A 102 -29.95 -2.88 -4.53
CA GLN A 102 -30.49 -2.96 -5.90
C GLN A 102 -30.80 -1.54 -6.39
N GLN A 103 -30.85 -1.36 -7.71
CA GLN A 103 -30.98 -0.04 -8.34
C GLN A 103 -32.26 0.67 -7.90
N GLU A 104 -33.38 -0.06 -7.72
CA GLU A 104 -34.70 0.48 -7.38
C GLU A 104 -34.71 1.13 -5.97
N ASP A 105 -33.77 0.76 -5.11
CA ASP A 105 -33.63 1.28 -3.75
C ASP A 105 -32.73 2.53 -3.69
N VAL A 106 -32.12 2.95 -4.81
CA VAL A 106 -31.17 4.07 -4.84
C VAL A 106 -31.91 5.39 -4.98
N TYR A 107 -31.85 6.21 -3.94
CA TYR A 107 -32.29 7.61 -3.96
C TYR A 107 -31.11 8.52 -4.26
N PHE A 108 -30.79 8.76 -5.53
CA PHE A 108 -29.61 9.50 -5.99
C PHE A 108 -29.45 10.88 -5.36
N ARG A 109 -30.56 11.57 -5.06
CA ARG A 109 -30.53 12.87 -4.38
C ARG A 109 -29.83 12.83 -3.03
N ASP A 110 -29.97 11.74 -2.28
CA ASP A 110 -29.37 11.60 -0.96
C ASP A 110 -27.84 11.46 -1.07
N TRP A 111 -27.38 10.74 -2.08
CA TRP A 111 -25.95 10.59 -2.39
C TRP A 111 -25.32 11.87 -2.94
N SER A 112 -26.05 12.61 -3.78
CA SER A 112 -25.65 13.95 -4.25
C SER A 112 -25.51 14.93 -3.09
N TYR A 113 -26.43 14.90 -2.11
CA TYR A 113 -26.37 15.71 -0.89
C TYR A 113 -25.11 15.40 -0.06
N LEU A 114 -24.65 14.16 -0.06
CA LEU A 114 -23.40 13.73 0.59
C LEU A 114 -22.15 14.02 -0.24
N ALA A 115 -22.26 14.75 -1.34
CA ALA A 115 -21.20 15.06 -2.28
C ALA A 115 -20.48 13.82 -2.82
N THR A 116 -21.21 12.74 -3.04
CA THR A 116 -20.73 11.50 -3.63
C THR A 116 -20.86 11.58 -5.16
N GLU A 117 -19.79 11.31 -5.89
CA GLU A 117 -19.79 11.30 -7.36
C GLU A 117 -20.12 9.91 -7.91
N TYR A 118 -19.57 8.87 -7.31
CA TYR A 118 -19.84 7.47 -7.70
C TYR A 118 -20.35 6.64 -6.52
N LEU A 119 -21.29 5.76 -6.81
CA LEU A 119 -21.94 4.88 -5.84
C LEU A 119 -21.78 3.42 -6.25
N ILE A 120 -21.28 2.60 -5.33
CA ILE A 120 -21.19 1.15 -5.48
C ILE A 120 -22.15 0.48 -4.52
N ILE A 121 -23.05 -0.34 -5.07
CA ILE A 121 -23.95 -1.20 -4.31
C ILE A 121 -23.75 -2.65 -4.71
N GLY A 122 -24.21 -3.60 -3.90
CA GLY A 122 -24.09 -5.00 -4.27
C GLY A 122 -24.74 -5.98 -3.32
N GLN A 123 -24.68 -7.24 -3.73
CA GLN A 123 -25.23 -8.38 -3.00
C GLN A 123 -24.27 -9.55 -3.04
N ILE A 124 -24.34 -10.40 -2.04
CA ILE A 124 -23.55 -11.61 -1.92
C ILE A 124 -24.53 -12.78 -1.72
N PHE A 125 -24.35 -13.83 -2.49
CA PHE A 125 -25.16 -15.04 -2.43
C PHE A 125 -24.27 -16.25 -2.12
N ALA A 126 -24.81 -17.19 -1.35
CA ALA A 126 -24.19 -18.50 -1.21
C ALA A 126 -24.42 -19.32 -2.49
N THR A 127 -23.40 -20.02 -2.96
CA THR A 127 -23.53 -20.95 -4.08
C THR A 127 -23.76 -22.39 -3.58
N LYS A 128 -24.26 -23.28 -4.45
CA LYS A 128 -24.52 -24.68 -4.12
C LYS A 128 -23.29 -25.46 -3.64
N ASN A 129 -22.09 -24.99 -3.99
CA ASN A 129 -20.82 -25.62 -3.66
C ASN A 129 -20.09 -24.93 -2.48
N GLU A 130 -20.83 -24.41 -1.52
CA GLU A 130 -20.33 -23.67 -0.35
C GLU A 130 -19.44 -22.44 -0.70
N GLY A 131 -19.51 -21.95 -1.92
CA GLY A 131 -18.80 -20.76 -2.36
C GLY A 131 -19.69 -19.50 -2.29
N TYR A 132 -19.22 -18.46 -2.95
CA TYR A 132 -19.86 -17.16 -3.00
C TYR A 132 -20.06 -16.66 -4.43
N GLN A 133 -21.14 -15.95 -4.65
CA GLN A 133 -21.36 -15.10 -5.81
C GLN A 133 -21.49 -13.66 -5.30
N VAL A 134 -20.65 -12.76 -5.77
CA VAL A 134 -20.68 -11.33 -5.46
C VAL A 134 -21.19 -10.61 -6.71
N GLU A 135 -22.29 -9.89 -6.57
CA GLU A 135 -22.84 -9.01 -7.59
C GLU A 135 -22.62 -7.57 -7.19
N TYR A 136 -22.29 -6.70 -8.14
CA TYR A 136 -22.10 -5.28 -7.91
C TYR A 136 -22.70 -4.44 -9.03
N GLN A 137 -23.04 -3.20 -8.69
CA GLN A 137 -23.46 -2.15 -9.60
C GLN A 137 -22.73 -0.85 -9.23
N LEU A 138 -22.20 -0.16 -10.24
CA LEU A 138 -21.51 1.14 -10.11
C LEU A 138 -22.34 2.19 -10.82
N PHE A 139 -22.69 3.25 -10.12
CA PHE A 139 -23.49 4.37 -10.66
C PHE A 139 -22.71 5.68 -10.66
N ASP A 140 -22.97 6.50 -11.67
CA ASP A 140 -22.72 7.94 -11.66
C ASP A 140 -23.92 8.60 -10.94
N VAL A 141 -23.65 9.28 -9.83
CA VAL A 141 -24.70 9.87 -9.00
C VAL A 141 -25.32 11.10 -9.64
N GLU A 142 -24.52 11.92 -10.33
CA GLU A 142 -25.00 13.12 -11.00
C GLU A 142 -25.88 12.78 -12.21
N ARG A 143 -25.41 11.85 -13.04
CA ARG A 143 -26.15 11.39 -14.24
C ARG A 143 -27.26 10.41 -13.93
N GLN A 144 -27.22 9.81 -12.74
CA GLN A 144 -28.17 8.75 -12.30
C GLN A 144 -28.13 7.52 -13.24
N GLU A 145 -26.94 7.22 -13.77
CA GLU A 145 -26.73 6.16 -14.76
C GLU A 145 -25.89 5.03 -14.18
N LEU A 146 -26.21 3.80 -14.61
CA LEU A 146 -25.41 2.62 -14.36
C LEU A 146 -24.18 2.64 -15.29
N LEU A 147 -22.96 2.79 -14.72
CA LEU A 147 -21.72 2.79 -15.49
C LEU A 147 -21.18 1.39 -15.73
N ALA A 148 -21.25 0.53 -14.73
CA ALA A 148 -20.77 -0.84 -14.79
C ALA A 148 -21.53 -1.72 -13.80
N GLY A 149 -21.55 -3.01 -14.07
CA GLY A 149 -22.11 -4.00 -13.19
C GLY A 149 -21.71 -5.40 -13.62
N GLY A 150 -21.74 -6.32 -12.70
CA GLY A 150 -21.35 -7.68 -13.00
C GLY A 150 -21.41 -8.61 -11.79
N LYS A 151 -20.98 -9.83 -12.01
CA LYS A 151 -20.92 -10.85 -10.98
C LYS A 151 -19.62 -11.64 -11.06
N PHE A 152 -19.11 -11.98 -9.89
CA PHE A 152 -17.95 -12.86 -9.74
C PHE A 152 -18.33 -14.05 -8.86
N ILE A 153 -17.85 -15.24 -9.22
CA ILE A 153 -18.14 -16.49 -8.51
C ILE A 153 -16.82 -17.10 -8.07
N GLY A 154 -16.76 -17.56 -6.83
CA GLY A 154 -15.59 -18.21 -6.24
C GLY A 154 -15.96 -19.24 -5.20
N GLY A 155 -14.94 -19.97 -4.72
CA GLY A 155 -15.08 -20.96 -3.67
C GLY A 155 -15.22 -20.37 -2.27
N LYS A 156 -15.27 -21.24 -1.28
CA LYS A 156 -15.48 -20.92 0.14
C LYS A 156 -14.43 -19.93 0.72
N ASN A 157 -13.20 -19.99 0.21
CA ASN A 157 -12.08 -19.18 0.72
C ASN A 157 -11.75 -17.99 -0.19
N ASP A 158 -12.57 -17.74 -1.22
CA ASP A 158 -12.26 -16.75 -2.27
C ASP A 158 -12.95 -15.39 -2.04
N LEU A 159 -13.64 -15.20 -0.92
CA LEU A 159 -14.44 -13.99 -0.68
C LEU A 159 -13.62 -12.71 -0.84
N ARG A 160 -12.38 -12.70 -0.32
CA ARG A 160 -11.44 -11.59 -0.48
C ARG A 160 -11.01 -11.40 -1.94
N ALA A 161 -10.69 -12.49 -2.64
CA ALA A 161 -10.34 -12.44 -4.06
C ALA A 161 -11.49 -11.93 -4.93
N LEU A 162 -12.75 -12.25 -4.56
CA LEU A 162 -13.94 -11.69 -5.21
C LEU A 162 -14.07 -10.19 -4.97
N ALA A 163 -13.82 -9.70 -3.74
CA ALA A 163 -13.80 -8.28 -3.44
C ALA A 163 -12.72 -7.54 -4.26
N HIS A 164 -11.52 -8.11 -4.40
CA HIS A 164 -10.48 -7.56 -5.26
C HIS A 164 -10.89 -7.54 -6.73
N SER A 165 -11.62 -8.56 -7.23
CA SER A 165 -12.12 -8.59 -8.60
C SER A 165 -13.16 -7.48 -8.86
N VAL A 166 -14.02 -7.18 -7.89
CA VAL A 166 -14.93 -6.03 -7.96
C VAL A 166 -14.14 -4.72 -7.99
N SER A 167 -13.13 -4.59 -7.11
CA SER A 167 -12.27 -3.39 -7.07
C SER A 167 -11.54 -3.17 -8.39
N ASP A 168 -11.01 -4.23 -9.03
CA ASP A 168 -10.37 -4.16 -10.34
C ASP A 168 -11.35 -3.68 -11.41
N ALA A 169 -12.56 -4.24 -11.44
CA ALA A 169 -13.58 -3.88 -12.43
C ALA A 169 -14.08 -2.43 -12.26
N VAL A 170 -14.30 -1.99 -11.02
CA VAL A 170 -14.70 -0.61 -10.70
C VAL A 170 -13.59 0.36 -11.09
N TYR A 171 -12.34 0.06 -10.70
CA TYR A 171 -11.19 0.90 -11.02
C TYR A 171 -11.02 1.07 -12.54
N GLU A 172 -11.14 -0.01 -13.30
CA GLU A 172 -11.05 0.01 -14.76
C GLU A 172 -12.19 0.80 -15.39
N ALA A 173 -13.42 0.63 -14.89
CA ALA A 173 -14.58 1.37 -15.39
C ALA A 173 -14.44 2.89 -15.19
N LEU A 174 -13.86 3.34 -14.06
CA LEU A 174 -13.73 4.74 -13.73
C LEU A 174 -12.47 5.42 -14.31
N THR A 175 -11.38 4.67 -14.49
CA THR A 175 -10.08 5.23 -14.88
C THR A 175 -9.64 4.83 -16.29
N GLY A 176 -10.25 3.81 -16.89
CA GLY A 176 -9.80 3.17 -18.12
C GLY A 176 -8.51 2.35 -17.96
N LEU A 177 -7.96 2.25 -16.76
CA LEU A 177 -6.74 1.51 -16.45
C LEU A 177 -7.08 0.19 -15.77
N ARG A 178 -6.37 -0.86 -16.13
CA ARG A 178 -6.55 -2.16 -15.50
C ARG A 178 -6.22 -2.10 -14.01
N GLY A 179 -7.11 -2.58 -13.15
CA GLY A 179 -6.87 -2.72 -11.73
C GLY A 179 -5.80 -3.77 -11.41
N ALA A 180 -5.16 -3.64 -10.25
CA ALA A 180 -4.10 -4.54 -9.79
C ALA A 180 -4.36 -5.08 -8.37
N TYR A 181 -5.59 -4.99 -7.87
CA TYR A 181 -5.92 -5.39 -6.49
C TYR A 181 -5.89 -6.91 -6.29
N ARG A 182 -6.16 -7.68 -7.36
CA ARG A 182 -6.07 -9.14 -7.34
C ARG A 182 -4.65 -9.66 -7.62
N THR A 183 -3.63 -8.83 -7.48
CA THR A 183 -2.24 -9.23 -7.66
C THR A 183 -1.57 -9.60 -6.33
N ARG A 184 -0.34 -10.13 -6.41
CA ARG A 184 0.49 -10.43 -5.25
C ARG A 184 1.75 -9.60 -5.26
N ILE A 185 2.25 -9.27 -4.08
CA ILE A 185 3.53 -8.61 -3.88
C ILE A 185 4.56 -9.59 -3.30
N ALA A 186 5.80 -9.45 -3.74
CA ALA A 186 6.95 -10.11 -3.13
C ALA A 186 7.85 -9.03 -2.51
N TYR A 187 8.24 -9.22 -1.26
CA TYR A 187 9.06 -8.25 -0.55
C TYR A 187 9.99 -8.93 0.45
N VAL A 188 11.02 -8.21 0.87
CA VAL A 188 11.94 -8.67 1.91
C VAL A 188 11.67 -7.90 3.19
N ALA A 189 11.36 -8.63 4.26
CA ALA A 189 11.28 -8.10 5.61
C ALA A 189 12.58 -8.43 6.35
N ALA A 190 13.24 -7.40 6.92
CA ALA A 190 14.45 -7.55 7.73
C ALA A 190 14.15 -7.24 9.19
N ASP A 191 14.43 -8.20 10.08
CA ASP A 191 14.39 -7.96 11.52
C ASP A 191 15.81 -7.66 12.01
N LYS A 192 16.09 -6.37 12.20
CA LYS A 192 17.38 -5.87 12.67
C LYS A 192 17.46 -5.75 14.21
N LYS A 193 16.36 -5.99 14.92
CA LYS A 193 16.30 -5.90 16.38
C LYS A 193 16.84 -7.15 17.07
N VAL A 194 16.97 -8.24 16.31
CA VAL A 194 17.48 -9.52 16.79
C VAL A 194 18.92 -9.72 16.35
N ASN A 195 19.77 -10.24 17.23
CA ASN A 195 21.16 -10.56 16.89
C ASN A 195 21.35 -12.09 16.95
N PRO A 196 21.71 -12.76 15.82
CA PRO A 196 21.92 -12.17 14.48
C PRO A 196 20.64 -11.71 13.81
N SER A 197 20.72 -10.65 13.02
CA SER A 197 19.60 -10.19 12.16
C SER A 197 19.18 -11.29 11.21
N TYR A 198 17.88 -11.35 10.89
CA TYR A 198 17.40 -12.28 9.87
C TYR A 198 16.50 -11.59 8.85
N TYR A 199 16.46 -12.18 7.68
CA TYR A 199 15.71 -11.71 6.53
C TYR A 199 14.66 -12.74 6.13
N LYS A 200 13.47 -12.26 5.74
CA LYS A 200 12.39 -13.09 5.23
C LYS A 200 12.00 -12.62 3.84
N LEU A 201 12.04 -13.51 2.86
CA LEU A 201 11.35 -13.31 1.60
C LEU A 201 9.88 -13.63 1.82
N MET A 202 9.02 -12.68 1.55
CA MET A 202 7.59 -12.74 1.81
C MET A 202 6.81 -12.62 0.51
N VAL A 203 5.68 -13.27 0.45
CA VAL A 203 4.64 -13.08 -0.57
C VAL A 203 3.33 -12.78 0.14
N ALA A 204 2.62 -11.77 -0.32
CA ALA A 204 1.30 -11.39 0.20
C ALA A 204 0.38 -10.96 -0.95
N ASP A 205 -0.91 -10.81 -0.66
CA ASP A 205 -1.84 -10.12 -1.55
C ASP A 205 -1.44 -8.64 -1.68
N ALA A 206 -1.90 -7.96 -2.71
CA ALA A 206 -1.51 -6.57 -2.98
C ALA A 206 -1.79 -5.60 -1.83
N ASP A 207 -2.73 -5.93 -0.95
CA ASP A 207 -3.08 -5.20 0.26
C ASP A 207 -2.29 -5.62 1.51
N GLY A 208 -1.34 -6.55 1.37
CA GLY A 208 -0.53 -7.10 2.45
C GLY A 208 -1.17 -8.25 3.22
N PHE A 209 -2.40 -8.64 2.88
CA PHE A 209 -3.08 -9.77 3.51
C PHE A 209 -2.45 -11.11 3.07
N ASN A 210 -2.76 -12.20 3.79
CA ASN A 210 -2.23 -13.56 3.49
C ASN A 210 -0.69 -13.62 3.36
N ALA A 211 0.04 -12.79 4.10
CA ALA A 211 1.50 -12.78 4.05
C ALA A 211 2.10 -14.13 4.45
N LYS A 212 2.87 -14.72 3.54
CA LYS A 212 3.53 -16.03 3.73
C LYS A 212 5.04 -15.88 3.61
N VAL A 213 5.77 -16.56 4.49
CA VAL A 213 7.24 -16.67 4.41
C VAL A 213 7.59 -17.68 3.33
N VAL A 214 8.30 -17.23 2.30
CA VAL A 214 8.82 -18.09 1.23
C VAL A 214 10.21 -18.61 1.59
N LEU A 215 11.04 -17.74 2.18
CA LEU A 215 12.39 -18.09 2.63
C LEU A 215 12.74 -17.29 3.88
N LYS A 216 13.45 -17.92 4.82
CA LYS A 216 14.08 -17.27 5.97
C LYS A 216 15.59 -17.49 5.88
N SER A 217 16.38 -16.43 6.05
CA SER A 217 17.84 -16.46 5.98
C SER A 217 18.47 -15.55 7.03
N ASN A 218 19.62 -15.95 7.57
CA ASN A 218 20.46 -15.10 8.41
C ASN A 218 21.35 -14.17 7.58
N GLN A 219 21.34 -14.32 6.26
CA GLN A 219 22.07 -13.48 5.33
C GLN A 219 21.10 -12.63 4.51
N PRO A 220 21.52 -11.47 4.01
CA PRO A 220 20.68 -10.60 3.21
C PRO A 220 20.01 -11.31 2.02
N ILE A 221 18.77 -10.97 1.77
CA ILE A 221 18.00 -11.31 0.57
C ILE A 221 17.64 -10.00 -0.09
N MET A 222 17.75 -9.91 -1.42
CA MET A 222 17.52 -8.67 -2.18
C MET A 222 16.82 -8.95 -3.51
N SER A 223 16.20 -7.90 -4.04
CA SER A 223 15.68 -7.83 -5.42
C SER A 223 14.80 -9.01 -5.83
N PRO A 224 13.68 -9.27 -5.11
CA PRO A 224 12.75 -10.31 -5.55
C PRO A 224 12.10 -9.89 -6.88
N SER A 225 11.98 -10.84 -7.80
CA SER A 225 11.37 -10.66 -9.12
C SER A 225 10.48 -11.84 -9.46
N TRP A 226 9.28 -11.57 -9.99
CA TRP A 226 8.33 -12.59 -10.39
C TRP A 226 8.64 -13.20 -11.75
N SER A 227 8.40 -14.50 -11.89
CA SER A 227 8.23 -15.09 -13.22
C SER A 227 6.96 -14.57 -13.88
N ARG A 228 6.90 -14.60 -15.22
CA ARG A 228 5.76 -14.10 -16.00
C ARG A 228 4.42 -14.75 -15.61
N ASP A 229 4.44 -16.01 -15.26
CA ASP A 229 3.28 -16.81 -14.82
C ASP A 229 3.03 -16.72 -13.30
N ALA A 230 3.83 -15.93 -12.58
CA ALA A 230 3.78 -15.76 -11.13
C ALA A 230 3.87 -17.07 -10.34
N SER A 231 4.44 -18.15 -10.92
CA SER A 231 4.66 -19.43 -10.24
C SER A 231 5.99 -19.47 -9.49
N LYS A 232 6.96 -18.62 -9.86
CA LYS A 232 8.33 -18.60 -9.31
C LYS A 232 8.75 -17.21 -8.91
N LEU A 233 9.73 -17.17 -7.99
CA LEU A 233 10.46 -15.95 -7.61
C LEU A 233 11.94 -16.14 -7.86
N ALA A 234 12.54 -15.19 -8.57
CA ALA A 234 13.99 -15.00 -8.59
C ALA A 234 14.38 -13.99 -7.50
N TYR A 235 15.51 -14.16 -6.86
CA TYR A 235 16.03 -13.25 -5.85
C TYR A 235 17.53 -13.42 -5.68
N VAL A 236 18.21 -12.41 -5.12
CA VAL A 236 19.61 -12.48 -4.72
C VAL A 236 19.69 -12.91 -3.27
N SER A 237 20.53 -13.91 -2.96
CA SER A 237 20.82 -14.33 -1.59
C SER A 237 22.33 -14.35 -1.34
N PHE A 238 22.73 -13.93 -0.14
CA PHE A 238 24.11 -13.93 0.34
C PHE A 238 24.44 -15.14 1.21
N GLU A 239 23.62 -16.18 1.25
CA GLU A 239 23.79 -17.37 2.11
C GLU A 239 25.11 -18.15 1.86
N SER A 240 25.72 -18.00 0.70
CA SER A 240 27.04 -18.58 0.37
C SER A 240 28.21 -17.59 0.57
N ASN A 241 28.04 -16.56 1.40
CA ASN A 241 28.97 -15.46 1.63
C ASN A 241 29.31 -14.65 0.35
N ARG A 242 28.61 -14.88 -0.73
CA ARG A 242 28.67 -14.14 -2.00
C ARG A 242 27.28 -14.02 -2.58
N PRO A 243 26.98 -12.91 -3.26
CA PRO A 243 25.68 -12.75 -3.90
C PRO A 243 25.51 -13.80 -5.00
N ALA A 244 24.41 -14.54 -4.94
CA ALA A 244 24.02 -15.50 -5.96
C ALA A 244 22.53 -15.37 -6.26
N ILE A 245 22.14 -15.60 -7.52
CA ILE A 245 20.75 -15.58 -7.95
C ILE A 245 20.16 -16.97 -7.78
N TYR A 246 19.02 -17.01 -7.08
CA TYR A 246 18.22 -18.21 -6.89
C TYR A 246 16.86 -18.02 -7.56
N VAL A 247 16.31 -19.11 -8.07
CA VAL A 247 14.90 -19.21 -8.49
C VAL A 247 14.21 -20.23 -7.62
N GLN A 248 13.09 -19.84 -7.04
CA GLN A 248 12.30 -20.70 -6.18
C GLN A 248 10.88 -20.87 -6.74
N ASP A 249 10.47 -22.11 -6.86
CA ASP A 249 9.09 -22.47 -7.18
C ASP A 249 8.22 -22.32 -5.95
N LEU A 250 7.13 -21.54 -6.06
CA LEU A 250 6.26 -21.21 -4.92
C LEU A 250 5.29 -22.34 -4.55
N THR A 251 5.06 -23.29 -5.47
CA THR A 251 4.17 -24.41 -5.23
C THR A 251 4.88 -25.54 -4.52
N THR A 252 6.08 -25.88 -5.00
CA THR A 252 6.87 -27.01 -4.49
C THR A 252 7.86 -26.59 -3.40
N GLY A 253 8.17 -25.30 -3.28
CA GLY A 253 9.22 -24.77 -2.43
C GLY A 253 10.64 -25.08 -2.92
N LYS A 254 10.79 -25.83 -4.03
CA LYS A 254 12.09 -26.18 -4.62
C LYS A 254 12.78 -24.92 -5.11
N ARG A 255 14.04 -24.75 -4.75
CA ARG A 255 14.86 -23.65 -5.22
C ARG A 255 16.12 -24.14 -5.91
N GLU A 256 16.56 -23.37 -6.88
CA GLU A 256 17.69 -23.67 -7.73
C GLU A 256 18.59 -22.44 -7.84
N ARG A 257 19.89 -22.64 -7.71
CA ARG A 257 20.88 -21.58 -7.90
C ARG A 257 21.21 -21.51 -9.38
N ILE A 258 20.90 -20.38 -10.02
CA ILE A 258 21.08 -20.25 -11.47
C ILE A 258 22.50 -19.82 -11.82
N GLN A 259 23.10 -18.88 -11.06
CA GLN A 259 24.33 -18.28 -11.50
C GLN A 259 25.26 -17.86 -10.35
N THR A 260 26.56 -18.08 -10.57
CA THR A 260 27.66 -17.62 -9.74
C THR A 260 28.84 -17.22 -10.60
N PHE A 261 28.85 -16.03 -11.13
CA PHE A 261 30.07 -15.47 -11.71
C PHE A 261 30.95 -14.86 -10.62
N LYS A 262 32.25 -14.71 -10.93
CA LYS A 262 33.16 -13.88 -10.13
C LYS A 262 32.68 -12.43 -10.28
N GLY A 263 32.28 -11.79 -9.20
CA GLY A 263 31.77 -10.42 -9.20
C GLY A 263 30.41 -10.28 -8.51
N ILE A 264 29.72 -9.18 -8.77
CA ILE A 264 28.42 -8.88 -8.21
C ILE A 264 27.33 -9.51 -9.09
N ASN A 265 26.61 -10.48 -8.53
CA ASN A 265 25.42 -11.06 -9.15
C ASN A 265 24.19 -10.37 -8.52
N GLY A 266 23.57 -9.47 -9.23
CA GLY A 266 22.43 -8.71 -8.76
C GLY A 266 21.41 -8.46 -9.87
N ALA A 267 20.19 -8.07 -9.50
CA ALA A 267 19.08 -7.73 -10.40
C ALA A 267 18.65 -8.90 -11.31
N PRO A 268 17.96 -9.92 -10.77
CA PRO A 268 17.32 -10.98 -11.54
C PRO A 268 16.16 -10.44 -12.38
#